data_82b4bf6f66fdf43787dc26b728f66fed
#
_entry.id   82b4bf6f66fdf43787dc26b728f66fed
#
_cell.length_a   1.000
_cell.length_b   1.000
_cell.length_c   1.000
_cell.angle_alpha   90.00
_cell.angle_beta   90.00
_cell.angle_gamma   90.00
#
_symmetry.space_group_name_H-M   'P 1'
#
loop_
_entity.id
_entity.type
_entity.pdbx_description
1 polymer ?
#
loop_
_entity_poly.entity_id
_entity_poly.type
_entity_poly.pdbx_seq_one_letter_code
_entity_poly.pdbx_strand_id
1 'polypeptide(L)'
;MNWQLISFFGDSTVLLPSAAALFIVLMLRKTSRLLAWQWSLLFGITGAIVCASKLAFMGWGLGIRELDYTGFSGHSALSALSAAFWPIFLWLLSARFSVGLRKAAVITGYVLAAVVGYSRLVIHAHSVSEVIAGLLLGAAGSALFLVLQKRTPDPESVHISWGGVACLVMVPLILLHSGSKAPTQSLLGQIATAVGPLDKPFTRTDLHKQAW
;
A
#
# COMPACT_ATOMS: atom_id res chain seq x y z
N MET A 1 2.87 -18.03 -15.16
CA MET A 1 2.26 -17.22 -14.09
C MET A 1 2.09 -15.79 -14.60
N ASN A 2 0.91 -15.18 -14.50
CA ASN A 2 0.67 -13.83 -15.02
C ASN A 2 1.13 -12.78 -13.98
N TRP A 3 2.38 -12.31 -14.10
CA TRP A 3 2.99 -11.36 -13.18
C TRP A 3 2.32 -9.99 -13.19
N GLN A 4 1.72 -9.59 -14.31
CA GLN A 4 0.95 -8.35 -14.39
C GLN A 4 -0.31 -8.41 -13.52
N LEU A 5 -1.00 -9.56 -13.53
CA LEU A 5 -2.15 -9.77 -12.66
C LEU A 5 -1.76 -9.73 -11.18
N ILE A 6 -0.65 -10.38 -10.82
CA ILE A 6 -0.12 -10.34 -9.44
C ILE A 6 0.22 -8.90 -9.03
N SER A 7 0.90 -8.16 -9.90
CA SER A 7 1.23 -6.76 -9.67
C SER A 7 -0.02 -5.90 -9.45
N PHE A 8 -1.12 -6.22 -10.11
CA PHE A 8 -2.36 -5.45 -10.02
C PHE A 8 -3.01 -5.49 -8.64
N PHE A 9 -2.78 -6.54 -7.84
CA PHE A 9 -3.21 -6.58 -6.43
C PHE A 9 -2.58 -5.46 -5.57
N GLY A 10 -1.43 -4.95 -5.97
CA GLY A 10 -0.76 -3.81 -5.32
C GLY A 10 -1.06 -2.47 -5.98
N ASP A 11 -1.88 -2.42 -7.02
CA ASP A 11 -2.20 -1.18 -7.72
C ASP A 11 -3.08 -0.27 -6.87
N SER A 12 -2.86 1.04 -6.99
CA SER A 12 -3.66 2.05 -6.27
C SER A 12 -5.13 2.04 -6.69
N THR A 13 -5.46 1.59 -7.90
CA THR A 13 -6.85 1.38 -8.34
C THR A 13 -7.58 0.37 -7.45
N VAL A 14 -6.89 -0.63 -6.92
CA VAL A 14 -7.45 -1.64 -6.02
C VAL A 14 -7.33 -1.21 -4.57
N LEU A 15 -6.11 -0.77 -4.17
CA LEU A 15 -5.81 -0.52 -2.76
C LEU A 15 -6.48 0.72 -2.19
N LEU A 16 -6.60 1.82 -2.96
CA LEU A 16 -7.24 3.04 -2.45
C LEU A 16 -8.75 2.87 -2.18
N PRO A 17 -9.56 2.33 -3.12
CA PRO A 17 -10.96 2.09 -2.81
C PRO A 17 -11.17 1.01 -1.73
N SER A 18 -10.31 -0.02 -1.68
CA SER A 18 -10.35 -1.02 -0.61
C SER A 18 -10.06 -0.39 0.76
N ALA A 19 -9.10 0.53 0.81
CA ALA A 19 -8.77 1.33 1.97
C ALA A 19 -9.96 2.21 2.42
N ALA A 20 -10.60 2.88 1.47
CA ALA A 20 -11.78 3.70 1.74
C ALA A 20 -12.96 2.84 2.24
N ALA A 21 -13.20 1.67 1.62
CA ALA A 21 -14.22 0.74 2.08
C ALA A 21 -13.96 0.27 3.51
N LEU A 22 -12.71 -0.07 3.86
CA LEU A 22 -12.34 -0.42 5.23
C LEU A 22 -12.61 0.74 6.19
N PHE A 23 -12.17 1.96 5.86
CA PHE A 23 -12.43 3.14 6.68
C PHE A 23 -13.92 3.31 6.95
N ILE A 24 -14.75 3.25 5.90
CA ILE A 24 -16.21 3.39 6.01
C ILE A 24 -16.78 2.31 6.94
N VAL A 25 -16.44 1.04 6.71
CA VAL A 25 -16.95 -0.09 7.50
C VAL A 25 -16.56 0.06 8.98
N LEU A 26 -15.32 0.47 9.27
CA LEU A 26 -14.86 0.71 10.64
C LEU A 26 -15.55 1.92 11.28
N MET A 27 -15.85 2.98 10.52
CA MET A 27 -16.52 4.19 11.01
C MET A 27 -17.98 3.97 11.39
N LEU A 28 -18.65 2.94 10.85
CA LEU A 28 -20.04 2.63 11.15
C LEU A 28 -20.27 2.25 12.63
N ARG A 29 -19.23 1.85 13.35
CA ARG A 29 -19.32 1.47 14.77
C ARG A 29 -18.47 2.41 15.64
N LYS A 30 -19.04 2.92 16.72
CA LYS A 30 -18.34 3.82 17.65
C LYS A 30 -17.06 3.20 18.21
N THR A 31 -17.10 1.90 18.53
CA THR A 31 -15.98 1.14 19.10
C THR A 31 -14.78 0.95 18.15
N SER A 32 -14.99 1.00 16.84
CA SER A 32 -13.92 0.83 15.83
C SER A 32 -13.42 2.12 15.19
N ARG A 33 -14.00 3.29 15.55
CA ARG A 33 -13.61 4.57 14.95
C ARG A 33 -12.14 4.93 15.15
N LEU A 34 -11.61 4.65 16.35
CA LEU A 34 -10.18 4.88 16.62
C LEU A 34 -9.29 4.05 15.68
N LEU A 35 -9.63 2.78 15.47
CA LEU A 35 -8.92 1.92 14.52
C LEU A 35 -9.01 2.46 13.08
N ALA A 36 -10.19 2.95 12.67
CA ALA A 36 -10.37 3.56 11.36
C ALA A 36 -9.41 4.73 11.16
N TRP A 37 -9.33 5.64 12.11
CA TRP A 37 -8.44 6.80 12.04
C TRP A 37 -6.96 6.42 12.09
N GLN A 38 -6.57 5.52 12.99
CA GLN A 38 -5.18 5.05 13.10
C GLN A 38 -4.71 4.41 11.79
N TRP A 39 -5.53 3.52 11.23
CA TRP A 39 -5.18 2.85 9.97
C TRP A 39 -5.12 3.82 8.79
N SER A 40 -6.14 4.69 8.64
CA SER A 40 -6.19 5.65 7.54
C SER A 40 -5.06 6.67 7.61
N LEU A 41 -4.67 7.09 8.81
CA LEU A 41 -3.53 7.99 9.01
C LEU A 41 -2.23 7.32 8.57
N LEU A 42 -1.99 6.08 8.97
CA LEU A 42 -0.79 5.34 8.58
C LEU A 42 -0.78 5.05 7.07
N PHE A 43 -1.94 4.73 6.49
CA PHE A 43 -2.07 4.54 5.06
C PHE A 43 -1.79 5.84 4.29
N GLY A 44 -2.35 6.96 4.74
CA GLY A 44 -2.12 8.28 4.16
C GLY A 44 -0.66 8.73 4.27
N ILE A 45 -0.03 8.57 5.45
CA ILE A 45 1.40 8.89 5.66
C ILE A 45 2.30 8.05 4.77
N THR A 46 2.07 6.74 4.70
CA THR A 46 2.85 5.85 3.82
C THR A 46 2.70 6.26 2.35
N GLY A 47 1.47 6.52 1.90
CA GLY A 47 1.20 7.02 0.55
C GLY A 47 1.87 8.37 0.28
N ALA A 48 1.82 9.30 1.24
CA ALA A 48 2.45 10.61 1.12
C ALA A 48 3.98 10.51 1.01
N ILE A 49 4.63 9.64 1.80
CA ILE A 49 6.08 9.39 1.70
C ILE A 49 6.45 8.82 0.32
N VAL A 50 5.66 7.85 -0.18
CA VAL A 50 5.86 7.30 -1.54
C VAL A 50 5.72 8.39 -2.59
N CYS A 51 4.67 9.19 -2.54
CA CYS A 51 4.45 10.30 -3.48
C CYS A 51 5.56 11.34 -3.38
N ALA A 52 5.93 11.77 -2.17
CA ALA A 52 6.99 12.75 -1.95
C ALA A 52 8.34 12.27 -2.53
N SER A 53 8.71 11.00 -2.32
CA SER A 53 9.95 10.45 -2.87
C SER A 53 9.95 10.45 -4.40
N LYS A 54 8.83 10.11 -5.03
CA LYS A 54 8.69 10.14 -6.49
C LYS A 54 8.70 11.57 -7.04
N LEU A 55 8.01 12.50 -6.38
CA LEU A 55 8.02 13.91 -6.75
C LEU A 55 9.44 14.50 -6.63
N ALA A 56 10.17 14.17 -5.56
CA ALA A 56 11.56 14.59 -5.37
C ALA A 56 12.46 14.10 -6.52
N PHE A 57 12.26 12.86 -6.97
CA PHE A 57 12.98 12.34 -8.12
C PHE A 57 12.54 13.02 -9.44
N MET A 58 11.24 13.03 -9.72
CA MET A 58 10.71 13.50 -11.00
C MET A 58 10.85 15.02 -11.19
N GLY A 59 10.76 15.80 -10.09
CA GLY A 59 10.82 17.26 -10.13
C GLY A 59 12.22 17.84 -9.94
N TRP A 60 13.10 17.16 -9.22
CA TRP A 60 14.43 17.67 -8.84
C TRP A 60 15.59 16.73 -9.16
N GLY A 61 15.32 15.57 -9.75
CA GLY A 61 16.36 14.57 -10.06
C GLY A 61 16.98 13.88 -8.84
N LEU A 62 16.32 13.94 -7.67
CA LEU A 62 16.86 13.38 -6.44
C LEU A 62 16.71 11.84 -6.43
N GLY A 63 17.72 11.17 -6.97
CA GLY A 63 17.82 9.71 -7.02
C GLY A 63 19.20 9.22 -6.54
N ILE A 64 19.36 7.90 -6.39
CA ILE A 64 20.64 7.28 -6.03
C ILE A 64 21.04 6.34 -7.16
N ARG A 65 21.99 6.79 -8.00
CA ARG A 65 22.42 6.09 -9.21
C ARG A 65 22.98 4.69 -8.92
N GLU A 66 23.80 4.55 -7.89
CA GLU A 66 24.46 3.30 -7.51
C GLU A 66 23.45 2.22 -7.09
N LEU A 67 22.30 2.64 -6.59
CA LEU A 67 21.21 1.76 -6.18
C LEU A 67 20.09 1.66 -7.22
N ASP A 68 20.23 2.37 -8.34
CA ASP A 68 19.13 2.55 -9.32
C ASP A 68 17.81 2.97 -8.65
N TYR A 69 17.91 3.86 -7.64
CA TYR A 69 16.78 4.25 -6.80
C TYR A 69 16.20 5.58 -7.27
N THR A 70 14.93 5.55 -7.64
CA THR A 70 14.16 6.71 -8.12
C THR A 70 12.95 7.04 -7.23
N GLY A 71 12.83 6.37 -6.09
CA GLY A 71 11.77 6.52 -5.11
C GLY A 71 11.17 5.19 -4.70
N PHE A 72 10.35 5.20 -3.64
CA PHE A 72 9.73 3.98 -3.13
C PHE A 72 8.78 3.33 -4.15
N SER A 73 8.80 2.00 -4.24
CA SER A 73 7.77 1.25 -4.96
C SER A 73 6.43 1.35 -4.21
N GLY A 74 5.48 2.10 -4.77
CA GLY A 74 4.15 2.29 -4.18
C GLY A 74 3.37 0.97 -4.03
N HIS A 75 3.44 0.08 -5.04
CA HIS A 75 2.82 -1.24 -4.98
C HIS A 75 3.36 -2.05 -3.79
N SER A 76 4.68 -2.06 -3.61
CA SER A 76 5.33 -2.79 -2.51
C SER A 76 4.98 -2.19 -1.15
N ALA A 77 5.03 -0.85 -1.01
CA ALA A 77 4.76 -0.16 0.24
C ALA A 77 3.30 -0.32 0.68
N LEU A 78 2.36 -0.06 -0.21
CA LEU A 78 0.94 -0.16 0.12
C LEU A 78 0.48 -1.61 0.32
N SER A 79 1.04 -2.58 -0.43
CA SER A 79 0.77 -4.00 -0.19
C SER A 79 1.28 -4.46 1.16
N ALA A 80 2.50 -4.06 1.56
CA ALA A 80 3.07 -4.43 2.85
C ALA A 80 2.33 -3.76 4.03
N LEU A 81 1.90 -2.50 3.85
CA LEU A 81 1.04 -1.84 4.83
C LEU A 81 -0.30 -2.56 4.95
N SER A 82 -0.91 -2.93 3.82
CA SER A 82 -2.18 -3.65 3.78
C SER A 82 -2.07 -5.09 4.30
N ALA A 83 -0.86 -5.62 4.51
CA ALA A 83 -0.66 -6.90 5.19
C ALA A 83 -1.27 -6.91 6.62
N ALA A 84 -1.35 -5.75 7.28
CA ALA A 84 -2.05 -5.60 8.55
C ALA A 84 -3.59 -5.63 8.41
N PHE A 85 -4.10 -5.43 7.19
CA PHE A 85 -5.53 -5.45 6.91
C PHE A 85 -6.16 -6.84 7.14
N TRP A 86 -5.49 -7.90 6.72
CA TRP A 86 -6.00 -9.27 6.86
C TRP A 86 -6.22 -9.69 8.31
N PRO A 87 -5.30 -9.40 9.25
CA PRO A 87 -5.57 -9.67 10.68
C PRO A 87 -6.76 -8.90 11.21
N ILE A 88 -6.94 -7.63 10.78
CA ILE A 88 -8.10 -6.84 11.20
C ILE A 88 -9.37 -7.45 10.62
N PHE A 89 -9.35 -7.78 9.35
CA PHE A 89 -10.49 -8.41 8.69
C PHE A 89 -10.87 -9.72 9.39
N LEU A 90 -9.90 -10.59 9.68
CA LEU A 90 -10.14 -11.82 10.42
C LEU A 90 -10.53 -11.55 11.88
N TRP A 91 -9.94 -10.54 12.50
CA TRP A 91 -10.28 -10.14 13.86
C TRP A 91 -11.68 -9.54 13.95
N LEU A 92 -12.09 -8.78 12.97
CA LEU A 92 -13.43 -8.22 12.87
C LEU A 92 -14.48 -9.28 12.52
N LEU A 93 -14.10 -10.34 11.81
CA LEU A 93 -14.95 -11.50 11.55
C LEU A 93 -15.10 -12.39 12.80
N SER A 94 -14.20 -12.25 13.75
CA SER A 94 -14.10 -13.30 14.75
C SER A 94 -13.51 -12.84 16.10
N ALA A 95 -14.34 -12.44 17.00
CA ALA A 95 -14.19 -12.89 18.38
C ALA A 95 -14.06 -14.44 18.48
N ARG A 96 -14.28 -15.15 17.39
CA ARG A 96 -14.32 -16.61 17.24
C ARG A 96 -13.04 -17.26 16.70
N PHE A 97 -12.04 -16.48 16.14
CA PHE A 97 -10.85 -17.09 15.55
C PHE A 97 -9.66 -17.14 16.52
N SER A 98 -8.97 -18.27 16.53
CA SER A 98 -7.80 -18.50 17.38
C SER A 98 -6.67 -17.49 17.09
N VAL A 99 -5.83 -17.23 18.10
CA VAL A 99 -4.61 -16.42 17.97
C VAL A 99 -3.71 -16.96 16.86
N GLY A 100 -3.69 -18.28 16.65
CA GLY A 100 -2.93 -18.93 15.58
C GLY A 100 -3.39 -18.49 14.19
N LEU A 101 -4.70 -18.41 13.94
CA LEU A 101 -5.24 -17.98 12.65
C LEU A 101 -4.93 -16.50 12.37
N ARG A 102 -4.97 -15.64 13.38
CA ARG A 102 -4.57 -14.22 13.25
C ARG A 102 -3.11 -14.07 12.85
N LYS A 103 -2.21 -14.85 13.49
CA LYS A 103 -0.78 -14.88 13.12
C LYS A 103 -0.59 -15.39 11.69
N ALA A 104 -1.25 -16.46 11.31
CA ALA A 104 -1.21 -17.00 9.95
C ALA A 104 -1.66 -15.95 8.91
N ALA A 105 -2.72 -15.20 9.21
CA ALA A 105 -3.19 -14.13 8.32
C ALA A 105 -2.17 -13.00 8.13
N VAL A 106 -1.49 -12.56 9.22
CA VAL A 106 -0.41 -11.56 9.12
C VAL A 106 0.71 -12.09 8.23
N ILE A 107 1.16 -13.31 8.47
CA ILE A 107 2.23 -13.93 7.68
C ILE A 107 1.82 -14.02 6.22
N THR A 108 0.61 -14.51 5.93
CA THR A 108 0.07 -14.58 4.56
C THR A 108 0.03 -13.20 3.91
N GLY A 109 -0.39 -12.16 4.63
CA GLY A 109 -0.38 -10.78 4.13
C GLY A 109 1.01 -10.31 3.73
N TYR A 110 2.04 -10.55 4.55
CA TYR A 110 3.42 -10.19 4.21
C TYR A 110 3.99 -11.03 3.06
N VAL A 111 3.67 -12.31 2.99
CA VAL A 111 4.05 -13.16 1.86
C VAL A 111 3.44 -12.63 0.56
N LEU A 112 2.15 -12.28 0.57
CA LEU A 112 1.49 -11.67 -0.59
C LEU A 112 2.15 -10.34 -0.98
N ALA A 113 2.48 -9.49 0.00
CA ALA A 113 3.18 -8.23 -0.25
C ALA A 113 4.56 -8.47 -0.90
N ALA A 114 5.31 -9.46 -0.42
CA ALA A 114 6.59 -9.85 -1.01
C ALA A 114 6.42 -10.36 -2.45
N VAL A 115 5.40 -11.16 -2.73
CA VAL A 115 5.07 -11.65 -4.08
C VAL A 115 4.67 -10.50 -5.01
N VAL A 116 3.89 -9.53 -4.53
CA VAL A 116 3.59 -8.30 -5.28
C VAL A 116 4.87 -7.50 -5.53
N GLY A 117 5.72 -7.31 -4.53
CA GLY A 117 7.03 -6.65 -4.69
C GLY A 117 7.90 -7.36 -5.74
N TYR A 118 8.02 -8.68 -5.66
CA TYR A 118 8.76 -9.47 -6.64
C TYR A 118 8.19 -9.32 -8.06
N SER A 119 6.87 -9.28 -8.20
CA SER A 119 6.23 -9.05 -9.50
C SER A 119 6.69 -7.75 -10.17
N ARG A 120 7.01 -6.70 -9.35
CA ARG A 120 7.50 -5.42 -9.87
C ARG A 120 8.90 -5.51 -10.47
N LEU A 121 9.72 -6.43 -9.95
CA LEU A 121 11.04 -6.73 -10.53
C LEU A 121 10.91 -7.49 -11.85
N VAL A 122 10.07 -8.53 -11.88
CA VAL A 122 9.89 -9.38 -13.07
C VAL A 122 9.32 -8.61 -14.26
N ILE A 123 8.41 -7.64 -14.03
CA ILE A 123 7.89 -6.79 -15.10
C ILE A 123 8.75 -5.56 -15.38
N HIS A 124 9.96 -5.47 -14.79
CA HIS A 124 10.91 -4.37 -14.95
C HIS A 124 10.36 -2.98 -14.65
N ALA A 125 9.41 -2.89 -13.70
CA ALA A 125 8.80 -1.62 -13.33
C ALA A 125 9.55 -0.89 -12.22
N HIS A 126 10.34 -1.61 -11.42
CA HIS A 126 11.11 -1.08 -10.29
C HIS A 126 12.45 -1.80 -10.13
N SER A 127 13.43 -1.12 -9.51
CA SER A 127 14.70 -1.72 -9.07
C SER A 127 14.50 -2.49 -7.76
N VAL A 128 15.50 -3.32 -7.42
CA VAL A 128 15.51 -4.09 -6.16
C VAL A 128 15.47 -3.15 -4.95
N SER A 129 16.25 -2.07 -4.99
CA SER A 129 16.32 -1.08 -3.91
C SER A 129 14.95 -0.42 -3.64
N GLU A 130 14.23 -0.05 -4.70
CA GLU A 130 12.90 0.56 -4.61
C GLU A 130 11.86 -0.39 -4.02
N VAL A 131 11.92 -1.66 -4.40
CA VAL A 131 11.01 -2.70 -3.89
C VAL A 131 11.30 -2.98 -2.42
N ILE A 132 12.57 -3.19 -2.05
CA ILE A 132 12.96 -3.44 -0.65
C ILE A 132 12.59 -2.25 0.23
N ALA A 133 12.95 -1.03 -0.18
CA ALA A 133 12.61 0.18 0.56
C ALA A 133 11.09 0.34 0.72
N GLY A 134 10.32 0.06 -0.34
CA GLY A 134 8.85 0.08 -0.28
C GLY A 134 8.28 -0.95 0.69
N LEU A 135 8.75 -2.21 0.62
CA LEU A 135 8.33 -3.27 1.55
C LEU A 135 8.65 -2.92 3.00
N LEU A 136 9.83 -2.38 3.29
CA LEU A 136 10.23 -1.96 4.63
C LEU A 136 9.36 -0.81 5.16
N LEU A 137 9.10 0.20 4.32
CA LEU A 137 8.23 1.32 4.67
C LEU A 137 6.81 0.84 5.02
N GLY A 138 6.22 0.00 4.17
CA GLY A 138 4.89 -0.55 4.40
C GLY A 138 4.84 -1.49 5.61
N ALA A 139 5.86 -2.33 5.79
CA ALA A 139 5.97 -3.23 6.95
C ALA A 139 6.09 -2.45 8.27
N ALA A 140 6.86 -1.35 8.29
CA ALA A 140 6.97 -0.48 9.46
C ALA A 140 5.60 0.16 9.81
N GLY A 141 4.86 0.66 8.80
CA GLY A 141 3.51 1.19 8.99
C GLY A 141 2.53 0.14 9.52
N SER A 142 2.54 -1.08 8.95
CA SER A 142 1.67 -2.16 9.40
C SER A 142 2.04 -2.66 10.80
N ALA A 143 3.33 -2.77 11.12
CA ALA A 143 3.79 -3.14 12.45
C ALA A 143 3.37 -2.11 13.51
N LEU A 144 3.53 -0.81 13.19
CA LEU A 144 3.07 0.27 14.06
C LEU A 144 1.55 0.19 14.28
N PHE A 145 0.78 -0.07 13.22
CA PHE A 145 -0.66 -0.26 13.35
C PHE A 145 -1.01 -1.42 14.29
N LEU A 146 -0.35 -2.58 14.14
CA LEU A 146 -0.56 -3.75 15.00
C LEU A 146 -0.20 -3.47 16.47
N VAL A 147 0.83 -2.63 16.73
CA VAL A 147 1.17 -2.20 18.08
C VAL A 147 0.10 -1.27 18.67
N LEU A 148 -0.38 -0.30 17.88
CA LEU A 148 -1.44 0.61 18.32
C LEU A 148 -2.74 -0.14 18.60
N GLN A 149 -3.08 -1.12 17.77
CA GLN A 149 -4.26 -1.95 17.95
C GLN A 149 -4.27 -2.69 19.29
N LYS A 150 -3.10 -3.19 19.77
CA LYS A 150 -3.00 -3.86 21.09
C LYS A 150 -3.34 -2.95 22.25
N ARG A 151 -3.25 -1.63 22.07
CA ARG A 151 -3.57 -0.63 23.10
C ARG A 151 -5.03 -0.18 23.05
N THR A 152 -5.80 -0.65 22.07
CA THR A 152 -7.22 -0.31 21.95
C THR A 152 -8.03 -1.19 22.90
N PRO A 153 -8.88 -0.62 23.78
CA PRO A 153 -9.69 -1.42 24.69
C PRO A 153 -10.66 -2.32 23.92
N ASP A 154 -10.79 -3.53 24.41
CA ASP A 154 -11.76 -4.56 24.08
C ASP A 154 -12.06 -4.78 22.58
N PRO A 155 -11.27 -5.71 21.99
CA PRO A 155 -11.50 -6.16 20.63
C PRO A 155 -12.83 -6.91 20.43
N GLU A 156 -13.39 -7.52 21.47
CA GLU A 156 -14.61 -8.34 21.36
C GLU A 156 -15.87 -7.53 21.03
N SER A 157 -15.82 -6.22 21.23
CA SER A 157 -16.94 -5.31 20.95
C SER A 157 -17.07 -4.92 19.46
N VAL A 158 -16.09 -5.24 18.63
CA VAL A 158 -16.08 -4.84 17.22
C VAL A 158 -16.64 -5.96 16.32
N HIS A 159 -17.94 -5.94 16.12
CA HIS A 159 -18.59 -6.82 15.16
C HIS A 159 -18.82 -6.08 13.83
N ILE A 160 -18.28 -6.63 12.74
CA ILE A 160 -18.67 -6.19 11.39
C ILE A 160 -19.95 -6.97 10.97
N SER A 161 -20.87 -6.24 10.36
CA SER A 161 -22.05 -6.87 9.75
C SER A 161 -21.63 -7.70 8.51
N TRP A 162 -22.37 -8.73 8.18
CA TRP A 162 -22.15 -9.50 6.95
C TRP A 162 -22.13 -8.64 5.69
N GLY A 163 -22.93 -7.56 5.64
CA GLY A 163 -22.88 -6.57 4.56
C GLY A 163 -21.55 -5.83 4.49
N GLY A 164 -20.96 -5.49 5.64
CA GLY A 164 -19.61 -4.91 5.69
C GLY A 164 -18.54 -5.88 5.20
N VAL A 165 -18.63 -7.14 5.59
CA VAL A 165 -17.73 -8.21 5.09
C VAL A 165 -17.86 -8.35 3.57
N ALA A 166 -19.09 -8.43 3.07
CA ALA A 166 -19.35 -8.51 1.63
C ALA A 166 -18.73 -7.30 0.88
N CYS A 167 -18.90 -6.09 1.40
CA CYS A 167 -18.31 -4.88 0.83
C CYS A 167 -16.79 -4.98 0.75
N LEU A 168 -16.12 -5.39 1.84
CA LEU A 168 -14.66 -5.50 1.92
C LEU A 168 -14.08 -6.57 0.97
N VAL A 169 -14.86 -7.59 0.64
CA VAL A 169 -14.46 -8.63 -0.31
C VAL A 169 -14.79 -8.23 -1.74
N MET A 170 -16.00 -7.71 -1.98
CA MET A 170 -16.49 -7.44 -3.32
C MET A 170 -15.81 -6.24 -3.97
N VAL A 171 -15.50 -5.17 -3.20
CA VAL A 171 -14.83 -3.98 -3.74
C VAL A 171 -13.51 -4.33 -4.44
N PRO A 172 -12.54 -4.98 -3.79
CA PRO A 172 -11.30 -5.35 -4.47
C PRO A 172 -11.51 -6.35 -5.62
N LEU A 173 -12.45 -7.30 -5.50
CA LEU A 173 -12.72 -8.27 -6.57
C LEU A 173 -13.29 -7.61 -7.84
N ILE A 174 -14.24 -6.67 -7.69
CA ILE A 174 -14.79 -5.91 -8.81
C ILE A 174 -13.69 -5.08 -9.49
N LEU A 175 -12.84 -4.42 -8.68
CA LEU A 175 -11.76 -3.60 -9.21
C LEU A 175 -10.70 -4.44 -9.90
N LEU A 176 -10.36 -5.62 -9.37
CA LEU A 176 -9.47 -6.58 -10.03
C LEU A 176 -10.02 -7.03 -11.39
N HIS A 177 -11.34 -7.19 -11.50
CA HIS A 177 -11.98 -7.57 -12.77
C HIS A 177 -11.97 -6.43 -13.80
N SER A 178 -12.01 -5.16 -13.37
CA SER A 178 -12.03 -4.00 -14.29
C SER A 178 -10.74 -3.84 -15.10
N GLY A 179 -9.60 -4.33 -14.59
CA GLY A 179 -8.30 -4.31 -15.27
C GLY A 179 -7.69 -2.92 -15.52
N SER A 180 -8.38 -1.85 -15.12
CA SER A 180 -7.92 -0.47 -15.34
C SER A 180 -6.83 -0.10 -14.34
N LYS A 181 -5.71 0.43 -14.82
CA LYS A 181 -4.60 0.92 -13.98
C LYS A 181 -4.81 2.39 -13.64
N ALA A 182 -4.48 2.77 -12.40
CA ALA A 182 -4.52 4.16 -11.99
C ALA A 182 -3.48 4.99 -12.76
N PRO A 183 -3.82 6.20 -13.24
CA PRO A 183 -2.88 7.10 -13.93
C PRO A 183 -1.95 7.83 -12.95
N THR A 184 -1.60 7.21 -11.83
CA THR A 184 -0.83 7.84 -10.74
C THR A 184 0.55 8.32 -11.20
N GLN A 185 1.22 7.58 -12.10
CA GLN A 185 2.54 7.96 -12.59
C GLN A 185 2.48 9.22 -13.46
N SER A 186 1.50 9.33 -14.36
CA SER A 186 1.32 10.51 -15.19
C SER A 186 0.90 11.74 -14.37
N LEU A 187 0.02 11.54 -13.39
CA LEU A 187 -0.39 12.61 -12.48
C LEU A 187 0.79 13.14 -11.65
N LEU A 188 1.62 12.26 -11.10
CA LEU A 188 2.83 12.65 -10.37
C LEU A 188 3.81 13.39 -11.28
N GLY A 189 3.95 12.98 -12.55
CA GLY A 189 4.77 13.67 -13.53
C GLY A 189 4.29 15.10 -13.79
N GLN A 190 2.98 15.29 -13.97
CA GLN A 190 2.39 16.64 -14.13
C GLN A 190 2.60 17.51 -12.89
N ILE A 191 2.40 16.96 -11.70
CA ILE A 191 2.64 17.70 -10.44
C ILE A 191 4.13 18.06 -10.34
N ALA A 192 5.03 17.12 -10.64
CA ALA A 192 6.47 17.34 -10.55
C ALA A 192 6.94 18.48 -11.45
N THR A 193 6.43 18.57 -12.69
CA THR A 193 6.74 19.70 -13.59
C THR A 193 6.09 21.01 -13.17
N ALA A 194 4.94 20.97 -12.50
CA ALA A 194 4.27 22.17 -12.01
C ALA A 194 4.95 22.79 -10.78
N VAL A 195 5.59 21.97 -9.93
CA VAL A 195 6.21 22.44 -8.68
C VAL A 195 7.73 22.40 -8.67
N GLY A 196 8.34 21.64 -9.59
CA GLY A 196 9.80 21.52 -9.73
C GLY A 196 10.38 22.49 -10.76
N PRO A 197 11.73 22.60 -10.82
CA PRO A 197 12.42 23.47 -11.75
C PRO A 197 12.56 22.88 -13.17
N LEU A 198 12.08 21.67 -13.44
CA LEU A 198 12.27 20.97 -14.70
C LEU A 198 11.03 21.07 -15.59
N ASP A 199 11.22 21.37 -16.88
CA ASP A 199 10.15 21.45 -17.88
C ASP A 199 9.49 20.10 -18.20
N LYS A 200 10.17 19.00 -17.87
CA LYS A 200 9.69 17.62 -18.04
C LYS A 200 10.10 16.77 -16.85
N PRO A 201 9.32 15.72 -16.51
CA PRO A 201 9.68 14.83 -15.41
C PRO A 201 11.05 14.18 -15.64
N PHE A 202 11.92 14.22 -14.61
CA PHE A 202 13.19 13.51 -14.64
C PHE A 202 12.96 12.01 -14.68
N THR A 203 13.75 11.30 -15.47
CA THR A 203 13.56 9.86 -15.71
C THR A 203 14.75 9.04 -15.23
N ARG A 204 14.56 7.72 -15.10
CA ARG A 204 15.64 6.78 -14.78
C ARG A 204 16.76 6.83 -15.83
N THR A 205 16.40 7.02 -17.10
CA THR A 205 17.38 7.19 -18.18
C THR A 205 18.25 8.44 -17.98
N ASP A 206 17.64 9.53 -17.49
CA ASP A 206 18.39 10.77 -17.22
C ASP A 206 19.34 10.58 -16.03
N LEU A 207 18.92 9.85 -14.99
CA LEU A 207 19.76 9.49 -13.84
C LEU A 207 21.06 8.76 -14.28
N HIS A 208 20.94 7.85 -15.26
CA HIS A 208 22.10 7.11 -15.75
C HIS A 208 22.92 7.86 -16.81
N LYS A 209 22.37 8.91 -17.45
CA LYS A 209 23.08 9.75 -18.41
C LYS A 209 23.88 10.89 -17.76
N GLN A 210 23.62 11.25 -16.52
CA GLN A 210 24.43 12.25 -15.79
C GLN A 210 25.84 11.68 -15.60
N ALA A 211 26.72 11.98 -16.54
CA ALA A 211 28.15 11.81 -16.35
C ALA A 211 28.62 12.96 -15.46
N TRP A 212 29.31 12.66 -14.36
CA TRP A 212 30.01 13.61 -13.51
C TRP A 212 31.33 13.98 -14.16
#